data_af61cfe56d9de711988d8a3fa8633965
#
_entry.id   af61cfe56d9de711988d8a3fa8633965
#
_cell.length_a   1.000
_cell.length_b   1.000
_cell.length_c   1.000
_cell.angle_alpha   90.00
_cell.angle_beta   90.00
_cell.angle_gamma   90.00
#
_symmetry.space_group_name_H-M   'P 1'
#
loop_
_entity.id
_entity.type
_entity.pdbx_description
1 polymer ?
#
loop_
_entity_poly.entity_id
_entity_poly.type
_entity_poly.pdbx_seq_one_letter_code
_entity_poly.pdbx_strand_id
1 'polypeptide(L)'
;MKPRQIAYIIWIVIALLGVVCLVVPEGGWHIGKWNLRWPTLAEALDLTNEGVKELTSDSLLAAIDTTALIPTDSVIQQDTLAVKDSVAQKSQPIIPKVNVANTDSRAYMAAFYAALDSASSQPVRVVHYGDSQIEEDRITNVLRERWQKQYGGGGTGLLPLHQTIPTRTIRQWLSINGVVQTAQKGPKRYLVYGLRSMRLADSDDYGVMGQVAVMDSTLVEGSEDIVMNIEPIDKKRKPHNYFNRVRVLTDSAYAIKNFELRIKSGDSLNVIKNSELRIKSQDFLLPDSTTKCEIHLQGNGNVYGVSLETPTGVIVDNIPMRGCSGNIFTKIDSTQLSDFYRETNTRLIILQFGGNMIPQTENPSTISGYVRSTLRQQIRYIRACAPQASILFIGPSDMSTNIDGQMTTYPLVPYMDKLLKKMAAEEQIAYWSMYDAMGGKDSMVRWVENGLAGSDYVHFTRAGANNIGKKLYNWIEEGER
;
A
#
# COMPACT_ATOMS: atom_id res chain seq x y z
N MET A 1 38.49 -11.01 -14.39
CA MET A 1 38.94 -12.25 -13.70
C MET A 1 38.49 -13.47 -14.50
N LYS A 2 39.34 -14.51 -14.58
CA LYS A 2 38.96 -15.75 -15.27
C LYS A 2 37.96 -16.52 -14.41
N PRO A 3 36.97 -17.25 -14.98
CA PRO A 3 35.93 -17.98 -14.21
C PRO A 3 36.49 -18.87 -13.10
N ARG A 4 37.65 -19.50 -13.31
CA ARG A 4 38.34 -20.30 -12.30
C ARG A 4 38.79 -19.49 -11.08
N GLN A 5 39.20 -18.25 -11.25
CA GLN A 5 39.59 -17.37 -10.13
C GLN A 5 38.38 -16.97 -9.27
N ILE A 6 37.22 -16.75 -9.89
CA ILE A 6 35.96 -16.48 -9.18
C ILE A 6 35.55 -17.70 -8.35
N ALA A 7 35.64 -18.91 -8.93
CA ALA A 7 35.32 -20.14 -8.22
C ALA A 7 36.27 -20.35 -7.00
N TYR A 8 37.56 -20.08 -7.10
CA TYR A 8 38.48 -20.15 -5.96
C TYR A 8 38.14 -19.16 -4.86
N ILE A 9 37.75 -17.93 -5.20
CA ILE A 9 37.36 -16.93 -4.22
C ILE A 9 36.09 -17.39 -3.48
N ILE A 10 35.10 -17.91 -4.23
CA ILE A 10 33.87 -18.44 -3.63
C ILE A 10 34.19 -19.57 -2.65
N TRP A 11 35.05 -20.53 -3.03
CA TRP A 11 35.45 -21.62 -2.15
C TRP A 11 36.21 -21.16 -0.90
N ILE A 12 37.09 -20.16 -1.04
CA ILE A 12 37.77 -19.56 0.12
C ILE A 12 36.79 -18.88 1.05
N VAL A 13 35.80 -18.13 0.53
CA VAL A 13 34.77 -17.49 1.36
C VAL A 13 33.93 -18.53 2.09
N ILE A 14 33.51 -19.60 1.42
CA ILE A 14 32.76 -20.70 2.04
C ILE A 14 33.57 -21.38 3.15
N ALA A 15 34.85 -21.64 2.90
CA ALA A 15 35.73 -22.23 3.89
C ALA A 15 35.94 -21.32 5.12
N LEU A 16 36.12 -20.01 4.90
CA LEU A 16 36.23 -19.04 6.00
C LEU A 16 34.94 -18.95 6.81
N LEU A 17 33.77 -18.94 6.15
CA LEU A 17 32.47 -18.95 6.84
C LEU A 17 32.28 -20.23 7.67
N GLY A 18 32.70 -21.39 7.13
CA GLY A 18 32.70 -22.65 7.86
C GLY A 18 33.59 -22.62 9.13
N VAL A 19 34.77 -22.00 9.04
CA VAL A 19 35.65 -21.82 10.21
C VAL A 19 34.99 -20.91 11.26
N VAL A 20 34.31 -19.85 10.85
CA VAL A 20 33.57 -18.97 11.76
C VAL A 20 32.48 -19.75 12.50
N CYS A 21 31.73 -20.63 11.82
CA CYS A 21 30.73 -21.50 12.46
C CYS A 21 31.30 -22.48 13.51
N LEU A 22 32.60 -22.82 13.40
CA LEU A 22 33.28 -23.71 14.36
C LEU A 22 33.85 -22.97 15.58
N VAL A 23 34.13 -21.68 15.45
CA VAL A 23 34.85 -20.88 16.48
C VAL A 23 33.90 -20.04 17.32
N VAL A 24 32.75 -19.66 16.77
CA VAL A 24 31.78 -18.85 17.51
C VAL A 24 31.00 -19.71 18.50
N PRO A 25 30.96 -19.35 19.80
CA PRO A 25 30.23 -20.11 20.81
C PRO A 25 28.72 -20.03 20.61
N GLU A 26 27.95 -21.03 21.06
CA GLU A 26 26.47 -21.14 20.88
C GLU A 26 25.70 -19.91 21.37
N GLY A 27 26.23 -19.15 22.33
CA GLY A 27 25.62 -17.90 22.81
C GLY A 27 25.98 -16.64 22.01
N GLY A 28 26.90 -16.75 21.03
CA GLY A 28 27.47 -15.59 20.32
C GLY A 28 28.56 -14.87 21.12
N TRP A 29 29.14 -13.85 20.55
CA TRP A 29 30.13 -12.99 21.19
C TRP A 29 29.49 -11.72 21.73
N HIS A 30 29.73 -11.46 23.03
CA HIS A 30 29.31 -10.22 23.67
C HIS A 30 30.44 -9.19 23.63
N ILE A 31 30.26 -8.12 22.85
CA ILE A 31 31.20 -7.01 22.76
C ILE A 31 30.48 -5.74 23.26
N GLY A 32 30.69 -5.39 24.51
CA GLY A 32 29.99 -4.29 25.17
C GLY A 32 28.47 -4.50 25.20
N LYS A 33 27.70 -3.63 24.51
CA LYS A 33 26.24 -3.74 24.42
C LYS A 33 25.78 -4.57 23.21
N TRP A 34 26.69 -5.09 22.40
CA TRP A 34 26.38 -5.81 21.18
C TRP A 34 26.51 -7.31 21.39
N ASN A 35 25.51 -8.08 20.98
CA ASN A 35 25.54 -9.53 20.91
C ASN A 35 25.61 -9.95 19.42
N LEU A 36 26.79 -10.41 18.99
CA LEU A 36 27.05 -10.92 17.67
C LEU A 36 26.81 -12.43 17.65
N ARG A 37 25.65 -12.85 17.19
CA ARG A 37 25.28 -14.25 16.99
C ARG A 37 25.61 -14.68 15.58
N TRP A 38 26.24 -15.85 15.43
CA TRP A 38 26.50 -16.51 14.18
C TRP A 38 25.96 -17.95 14.27
N PRO A 39 25.38 -18.51 13.19
CA PRO A 39 24.87 -19.89 13.23
C PRO A 39 26.01 -20.86 13.52
N THR A 40 25.78 -21.84 14.38
CA THR A 40 26.69 -22.95 14.61
C THR A 40 26.77 -23.84 13.35
N LEU A 41 27.80 -24.69 13.27
CA LEU A 41 27.93 -25.63 12.16
C LEU A 41 26.71 -26.58 12.09
N ALA A 42 26.17 -26.98 13.23
CA ALA A 42 24.97 -27.81 13.31
C ALA A 42 23.74 -27.06 12.75
N GLU A 43 23.53 -25.82 13.15
CA GLU A 43 22.44 -24.97 12.60
C GLU A 43 22.63 -24.66 11.10
N ALA A 44 23.87 -24.50 10.63
CA ALA A 44 24.18 -24.21 9.25
C ALA A 44 24.07 -25.43 8.31
N LEU A 45 24.27 -26.65 8.86
CA LEU A 45 24.19 -27.92 8.12
C LEU A 45 22.86 -28.65 8.38
N ASP A 46 22.03 -28.17 9.28
CA ASP A 46 20.74 -28.76 9.55
C ASP A 46 19.77 -28.43 8.41
N LEU A 47 19.75 -29.34 7.43
CA LEU A 47 18.82 -29.33 6.29
C LEU A 47 17.46 -29.93 6.66
N THR A 48 17.23 -30.34 7.91
CA THR A 48 15.94 -30.78 8.38
C THR A 48 15.05 -29.56 8.65
N ASN A 49 13.79 -29.63 8.23
CA ASN A 49 12.80 -28.56 8.28
C ASN A 49 12.46 -27.97 9.67
N GLU A 50 13.19 -28.34 10.73
CA GLU A 50 12.99 -27.84 12.08
C GLU A 50 13.81 -26.56 12.40
N GLY A 51 14.78 -26.18 11.56
CA GLY A 51 15.67 -25.02 11.78
C GLY A 51 15.18 -23.70 11.23
N VAL A 52 14.19 -23.70 10.34
CA VAL A 52 13.50 -22.47 9.95
C VAL A 52 12.45 -22.20 11.01
N LYS A 53 12.84 -21.53 12.11
CA LYS A 53 11.84 -20.74 12.83
C LYS A 53 11.23 -19.83 11.79
N GLU A 54 10.04 -20.20 11.31
CA GLU A 54 9.18 -19.31 10.55
C GLU A 54 9.25 -17.95 11.23
N LEU A 55 9.60 -16.93 10.47
CA LEU A 55 9.30 -15.55 10.85
C LEU A 55 7.78 -15.53 10.96
N THR A 56 7.27 -15.85 12.14
CA THR A 56 5.84 -15.79 12.42
C THR A 56 5.38 -14.39 12.12
N SER A 57 4.14 -14.24 11.68
CA SER A 57 3.50 -12.94 11.47
C SER A 57 3.74 -12.00 12.65
N ASP A 58 3.90 -12.55 13.86
CA ASP A 58 4.20 -11.83 15.08
C ASP A 58 5.60 -11.19 15.09
N SER A 59 6.61 -11.83 14.51
CA SER A 59 7.96 -11.24 14.41
C SER A 59 8.07 -10.17 13.33
N LEU A 60 7.26 -10.26 12.26
CA LEU A 60 7.12 -9.20 11.25
C LEU A 60 6.27 -8.04 11.77
N LEU A 61 5.24 -8.32 12.57
CA LEU A 61 4.38 -7.31 13.19
C LEU A 61 5.06 -6.61 14.39
N ALA A 62 5.93 -7.28 15.13
CA ALA A 62 6.76 -6.66 16.18
C ALA A 62 7.77 -5.64 15.62
N ALA A 63 8.10 -5.72 14.33
CA ALA A 63 8.92 -4.72 13.65
C ALA A 63 8.12 -3.46 13.22
N ILE A 64 6.79 -3.48 13.36
CA ILE A 64 5.94 -2.32 13.12
C ILE A 64 5.84 -1.54 14.43
N ASP A 65 6.38 -0.32 14.45
CA ASP A 65 6.26 0.57 15.61
C ASP A 65 4.79 0.95 15.87
N THR A 66 4.18 0.26 16.84
CA THR A 66 2.76 0.43 17.20
C THR A 66 2.53 1.54 18.22
N THR A 67 3.58 2.15 18.77
CA THR A 67 3.47 3.17 19.83
C THR A 67 2.85 4.50 19.36
N ALA A 68 2.74 4.70 18.04
CA ALA A 68 2.15 5.91 17.46
C ALA A 68 0.61 5.89 17.37
N LEU A 69 -0.07 4.83 17.84
CA LEU A 69 -1.51 4.63 17.63
C LEU A 69 -2.37 4.86 18.89
N ILE A 70 -1.77 5.17 20.04
CA ILE A 70 -2.51 5.44 21.28
C ILE A 70 -2.44 6.94 21.58
N PRO A 71 -3.59 7.63 21.68
CA PRO A 71 -3.59 8.99 22.23
C PRO A 71 -3.10 8.93 23.68
N THR A 72 -2.06 9.66 24.00
CA THR A 72 -1.51 9.82 25.35
C THR A 72 -2.44 10.69 26.18
N ASP A 73 -3.52 10.16 26.72
CA ASP A 73 -4.23 10.74 27.84
C ASP A 73 -5.04 9.65 28.57
N SER A 74 -4.34 8.88 29.40
CA SER A 74 -4.86 8.32 30.64
C SER A 74 -3.73 7.60 31.38
N VAL A 75 -3.17 8.30 32.36
CA VAL A 75 -2.29 7.73 33.37
C VAL A 75 -3.12 6.79 34.24
N ILE A 76 -2.93 5.49 34.10
CA ILE A 76 -3.39 4.51 35.11
C ILE A 76 -2.16 4.07 35.89
N GLN A 77 -2.14 4.45 37.17
CA GLN A 77 -1.17 3.97 38.16
C GLN A 77 -1.24 2.44 38.23
N GLN A 78 -0.11 1.77 38.06
CA GLN A 78 0.05 0.35 38.35
C GLN A 78 0.35 0.20 39.85
N ASP A 79 -0.61 -0.35 40.60
CA ASP A 79 -0.34 -0.96 41.91
C ASP A 79 0.18 -2.39 41.68
N THR A 80 1.42 -2.61 42.12
CA THR A 80 2.07 -3.92 42.12
C THR A 80 1.57 -4.74 43.32
N LEU A 81 0.75 -5.76 43.05
CA LEU A 81 0.50 -6.83 43.99
C LEU A 81 0.94 -8.17 43.40
N ALA A 82 1.82 -8.84 44.15
CA ALA A 82 2.35 -10.16 43.87
C ALA A 82 1.21 -11.20 43.76
N VAL A 83 1.18 -11.95 42.65
CA VAL A 83 0.23 -13.06 42.46
C VAL A 83 0.99 -14.37 42.38
N LYS A 84 0.57 -15.29 43.25
CA LYS A 84 0.98 -16.68 43.30
C LYS A 84 0.57 -17.44 42.02
N ASP A 85 1.44 -18.38 41.63
CA ASP A 85 1.19 -19.34 40.56
C ASP A 85 -0.11 -20.11 40.74
N SER A 86 -1.06 -19.86 39.85
CA SER A 86 -2.11 -20.80 39.51
C SER A 86 -2.28 -20.76 37.99
N VAL A 87 -2.17 -21.92 37.35
CA VAL A 87 -2.47 -22.11 35.92
C VAL A 87 -3.94 -21.78 35.70
N ALA A 88 -4.24 -20.53 35.43
CA ALA A 88 -5.58 -20.10 35.04
C ALA A 88 -5.72 -20.30 33.52
N GLN A 89 -6.64 -21.17 33.13
CA GLN A 89 -7.15 -21.25 31.77
C GLN A 89 -7.50 -19.81 31.33
N LYS A 90 -6.78 -19.28 30.30
CA LYS A 90 -7.08 -17.98 29.73
C LYS A 90 -8.50 -18.02 29.19
N SER A 91 -9.43 -17.40 29.85
CA SER A 91 -10.80 -17.25 29.36
C SER A 91 -10.75 -16.42 28.06
N GLN A 92 -11.32 -16.97 27.00
CA GLN A 92 -11.43 -16.24 25.72
C GLN A 92 -12.16 -14.90 25.95
N PRO A 93 -11.72 -13.80 25.32
CA PRO A 93 -12.36 -12.51 25.50
C PRO A 93 -13.84 -12.58 25.07
N ILE A 94 -14.72 -12.00 25.89
CA ILE A 94 -16.16 -11.92 25.57
C ILE A 94 -16.34 -10.90 24.45
N ILE A 95 -16.61 -11.39 23.22
CA ILE A 95 -16.83 -10.56 22.04
C ILE A 95 -18.30 -10.08 22.03
N PRO A 96 -18.56 -8.75 22.10
CA PRO A 96 -19.93 -8.22 22.08
C PRO A 96 -20.66 -8.52 20.76
N LYS A 97 -21.96 -8.78 20.83
CA LYS A 97 -22.80 -8.91 19.64
C LYS A 97 -22.99 -7.55 18.96
N VAL A 98 -22.85 -7.51 17.63
CA VAL A 98 -23.11 -6.32 16.80
C VAL A 98 -24.33 -6.58 15.95
N ASN A 99 -25.35 -5.71 16.08
CA ASN A 99 -26.53 -5.73 15.21
C ASN A 99 -26.28 -4.84 14.00
N VAL A 100 -26.47 -5.39 12.80
CA VAL A 100 -26.27 -4.71 11.52
C VAL A 100 -27.56 -4.78 10.72
N ALA A 101 -28.02 -3.66 10.19
CA ALA A 101 -29.16 -3.64 9.27
C ALA A 101 -28.77 -4.36 7.94
N ASN A 102 -29.71 -5.14 7.44
CA ASN A 102 -29.52 -5.85 6.17
C ASN A 102 -30.03 -4.99 5.00
N THR A 103 -29.32 -3.91 4.70
CA THR A 103 -29.61 -3.01 3.57
C THR A 103 -28.53 -3.20 2.50
N ASP A 104 -28.93 -3.14 1.22
CA ASP A 104 -27.97 -3.12 0.13
C ASP A 104 -27.26 -1.76 0.10
N SER A 105 -26.01 -1.74 0.53
CA SER A 105 -25.23 -0.52 0.62
C SER A 105 -24.74 0.02 -0.73
N ARG A 106 -24.94 -0.72 -1.84
CA ARG A 106 -24.56 -0.27 -3.21
C ARG A 106 -25.34 0.95 -3.64
N ALA A 107 -26.53 1.19 -3.09
CA ALA A 107 -27.30 2.41 -3.32
C ALA A 107 -26.51 3.69 -2.98
N TYR A 108 -25.56 3.63 -2.06
CA TYR A 108 -24.66 4.77 -1.76
C TYR A 108 -23.61 5.04 -2.82
N MET A 109 -23.52 4.23 -3.89
CA MET A 109 -22.62 4.45 -5.03
C MET A 109 -23.33 5.02 -6.27
N ALA A 110 -24.58 5.45 -6.16
CA ALA A 110 -25.36 5.99 -7.29
C ALA A 110 -24.66 7.10 -8.06
N ALA A 111 -23.92 7.99 -7.37
CA ALA A 111 -23.14 9.05 -8.01
C ALA A 111 -21.96 8.50 -8.85
N PHE A 112 -21.34 7.40 -8.43
CA PHE A 112 -20.32 6.72 -9.21
C PHE A 112 -20.92 6.05 -10.45
N TYR A 113 -22.02 5.33 -10.31
CA TYR A 113 -22.69 4.68 -11.46
C TYR A 113 -23.12 5.70 -12.51
N ALA A 114 -23.75 6.79 -12.09
CA ALA A 114 -24.12 7.87 -13.01
C ALA A 114 -22.90 8.50 -13.71
N ALA A 115 -21.73 8.52 -13.06
CA ALA A 115 -20.52 9.03 -13.68
C ALA A 115 -19.95 8.08 -14.74
N LEU A 116 -20.12 6.77 -14.59
CA LEU A 116 -19.67 5.78 -15.61
C LEU A 116 -20.34 5.99 -16.96
N ASP A 117 -21.60 6.44 -16.99
CA ASP A 117 -22.33 6.75 -18.24
C ASP A 117 -21.63 7.85 -19.07
N SER A 118 -20.87 8.72 -18.41
CA SER A 118 -20.13 9.82 -19.06
C SER A 118 -18.67 9.49 -19.36
N ALA A 119 -18.19 8.27 -19.07
CA ALA A 119 -16.79 7.89 -19.20
C ALA A 119 -16.23 8.01 -20.63
N SER A 120 -17.08 7.87 -21.66
CA SER A 120 -16.66 8.04 -23.05
C SER A 120 -16.27 9.48 -23.42
N SER A 121 -16.75 10.48 -22.67
CA SER A 121 -16.53 11.91 -22.95
C SER A 121 -15.62 12.61 -21.94
N GLN A 122 -15.46 12.06 -20.74
CA GLN A 122 -14.62 12.61 -19.66
C GLN A 122 -13.98 11.51 -18.82
N PRO A 123 -12.88 11.79 -18.12
CA PRO A 123 -12.28 10.80 -17.23
C PRO A 123 -13.18 10.55 -16.01
N VAL A 124 -13.30 9.29 -15.60
CA VAL A 124 -13.92 8.87 -14.33
C VAL A 124 -12.85 8.21 -13.48
N ARG A 125 -12.42 8.88 -12.41
CA ARG A 125 -11.34 8.38 -11.57
C ARG A 125 -11.89 7.61 -10.38
N VAL A 126 -11.25 6.46 -10.14
CA VAL A 126 -11.40 5.62 -8.95
C VAL A 126 -10.08 5.63 -8.20
N VAL A 127 -10.09 5.98 -6.92
CA VAL A 127 -8.89 5.97 -6.06
C VAL A 127 -9.03 4.86 -5.04
N HIS A 128 -8.16 3.85 -5.10
CA HIS A 128 -8.15 2.73 -4.19
C HIS A 128 -7.01 2.86 -3.19
N TYR A 129 -7.35 3.25 -1.96
CA TYR A 129 -6.45 3.26 -0.82
C TYR A 129 -6.58 1.95 -0.04
N GLY A 130 -5.46 1.38 0.36
CA GLY A 130 -5.48 0.17 1.19
C GLY A 130 -4.13 -0.11 1.84
N ASP A 131 -4.07 -1.16 2.62
CA ASP A 131 -2.87 -1.64 3.27
C ASP A 131 -2.01 -2.55 2.36
N SER A 132 -1.23 -3.46 2.94
CA SER A 132 -0.38 -4.41 2.19
C SER A 132 -1.17 -5.37 1.30
N GLN A 133 -2.47 -5.54 1.49
CA GLN A 133 -3.29 -6.43 0.65
C GLN A 133 -3.41 -5.95 -0.80
N ILE A 134 -3.29 -4.64 -1.05
CA ILE A 134 -3.33 -4.09 -2.42
C ILE A 134 -1.93 -3.81 -3.00
N GLU A 135 -0.86 -4.12 -2.28
CA GLU A 135 0.50 -4.00 -2.83
C GLU A 135 0.67 -4.76 -4.14
N GLU A 136 1.71 -4.41 -4.90
CA GLU A 136 1.98 -4.95 -6.23
C GLU A 136 0.83 -4.72 -7.24
N ASP A 137 -0.15 -3.87 -6.92
CA ASP A 137 -1.35 -3.66 -7.74
C ASP A 137 -2.20 -4.95 -7.90
N ARG A 138 -2.15 -5.83 -6.89
CA ARG A 138 -2.62 -7.23 -7.02
C ARG A 138 -4.15 -7.36 -7.11
N ILE A 139 -4.91 -6.50 -6.44
CA ILE A 139 -6.39 -6.49 -6.48
C ILE A 139 -6.87 -5.42 -7.46
N THR A 140 -6.35 -4.20 -7.33
CA THR A 140 -6.77 -3.02 -8.09
C THR A 140 -6.58 -3.20 -9.59
N ASN A 141 -5.53 -3.92 -10.02
CA ASN A 141 -5.32 -4.26 -11.42
C ASN A 141 -6.52 -4.98 -12.06
N VAL A 142 -7.19 -5.86 -11.31
CA VAL A 142 -8.36 -6.60 -11.83
C VAL A 142 -9.53 -5.66 -12.08
N LEU A 143 -9.79 -4.72 -11.17
CA LEU A 143 -10.81 -3.68 -11.32
C LEU A 143 -10.48 -2.80 -12.53
N ARG A 144 -9.24 -2.31 -12.59
CA ARG A 144 -8.74 -1.43 -13.66
C ARG A 144 -8.90 -2.08 -15.03
N GLU A 145 -8.41 -3.31 -15.21
CA GLU A 145 -8.47 -4.02 -16.50
C GLU A 145 -9.91 -4.20 -16.97
N ARG A 146 -10.84 -4.51 -16.05
CA ARG A 146 -12.24 -4.75 -16.37
C ARG A 146 -12.98 -3.45 -16.70
N TRP A 147 -12.85 -2.42 -15.86
CA TRP A 147 -13.49 -1.12 -16.12
C TRP A 147 -12.95 -0.44 -17.37
N GLN A 148 -11.64 -0.44 -17.59
CA GLN A 148 -11.05 0.13 -18.80
C GLN A 148 -11.48 -0.63 -20.06
N LYS A 149 -11.71 -1.93 -19.97
CA LYS A 149 -12.26 -2.72 -21.07
C LYS A 149 -13.73 -2.38 -21.36
N GLN A 150 -14.51 -2.11 -20.35
CA GLN A 150 -15.95 -1.89 -20.45
C GLN A 150 -16.28 -0.42 -20.80
N TYR A 151 -15.61 0.53 -20.14
CA TYR A 151 -15.93 1.97 -20.22
C TYR A 151 -14.85 2.78 -20.95
N GLY A 152 -13.84 2.15 -21.52
CA GLY A 152 -12.70 2.82 -22.09
C GLY A 152 -11.71 3.33 -21.02
N GLY A 153 -10.65 3.97 -21.45
CA GLY A 153 -9.58 4.44 -20.62
C GLY A 153 -8.29 3.64 -20.81
N GLY A 154 -7.22 4.12 -20.21
CA GLY A 154 -5.89 3.51 -20.29
C GLY A 154 -4.95 4.01 -19.21
N GLY A 155 -3.77 3.40 -19.16
CA GLY A 155 -2.75 3.69 -18.15
C GLY A 155 -3.03 3.06 -16.79
N THR A 156 -2.04 3.15 -15.92
CA THR A 156 -2.07 2.55 -14.58
C THR A 156 -2.56 3.51 -13.49
N GLY A 157 -2.85 4.78 -13.85
CA GLY A 157 -3.14 5.82 -12.87
C GLY A 157 -1.88 6.28 -12.13
N LEU A 158 -2.05 6.64 -10.86
CA LEU A 158 -0.99 7.21 -10.00
C LEU A 158 0.11 6.21 -9.67
N LEU A 159 1.34 6.69 -9.82
CA LEU A 159 2.59 6.03 -9.44
C LEU A 159 3.43 6.97 -8.57
N PRO A 160 4.09 6.49 -7.52
CA PRO A 160 5.09 7.29 -6.81
C PRO A 160 6.30 7.52 -7.70
N LEU A 161 7.02 8.62 -7.50
CA LEU A 161 8.29 8.85 -8.22
C LEU A 161 9.26 7.68 -8.01
N HIS A 162 9.31 7.16 -6.80
CA HIS A 162 10.17 6.03 -6.44
C HIS A 162 9.34 4.84 -5.99
N GLN A 163 9.22 3.83 -6.85
CA GLN A 163 8.51 2.58 -6.58
C GLN A 163 9.43 1.60 -5.84
N THR A 164 9.18 1.37 -4.55
CA THR A 164 9.99 0.45 -3.73
C THR A 164 9.55 -1.01 -3.85
N ILE A 165 8.29 -1.24 -4.19
CA ILE A 165 7.71 -2.58 -4.38
C ILE A 165 7.24 -2.67 -5.83
N PRO A 166 7.82 -3.58 -6.64
CA PRO A 166 7.42 -3.75 -8.03
C PRO A 166 5.92 -4.00 -8.17
N THR A 167 5.29 -3.39 -9.16
CA THR A 167 3.89 -3.69 -9.50
C THR A 167 3.80 -4.82 -10.51
N ARG A 168 2.59 -5.38 -10.69
CA ARG A 168 2.34 -6.46 -11.66
C ARG A 168 1.96 -5.96 -13.04
N THR A 169 1.79 -4.66 -13.19
CA THR A 169 1.25 -4.03 -14.40
C THR A 169 2.31 -3.28 -15.18
N ILE A 170 3.18 -2.58 -14.48
CA ILE A 170 4.18 -1.71 -15.09
C ILE A 170 5.53 -1.89 -14.40
N ARG A 171 6.59 -1.83 -15.18
CA ARG A 171 7.96 -1.76 -14.70
C ARG A 171 8.36 -0.30 -14.61
N GLN A 172 8.79 0.10 -13.43
CA GLN A 172 9.25 1.45 -13.13
C GLN A 172 10.61 1.38 -12.45
N TRP A 173 11.53 2.24 -12.87
CA TRP A 173 12.82 2.39 -12.19
C TRP A 173 13.32 3.82 -12.34
N LEU A 174 14.16 4.24 -11.41
CA LEU A 174 14.87 5.51 -11.49
C LEU A 174 16.29 5.29 -12.06
N SER A 175 16.75 6.25 -12.85
CA SER A 175 18.16 6.42 -13.15
C SER A 175 18.57 7.86 -12.85
N ILE A 176 19.81 8.03 -12.35
CA ILE A 176 20.41 9.33 -12.06
C ILE A 176 21.70 9.40 -12.88
N ASN A 177 21.83 10.42 -13.71
CA ASN A 177 22.96 10.54 -14.65
C ASN A 177 23.20 9.26 -15.45
N GLY A 178 22.14 8.61 -15.91
CA GLY A 178 22.20 7.36 -16.68
C GLY A 178 22.48 6.08 -15.87
N VAL A 179 22.70 6.18 -14.56
CA VAL A 179 22.93 5.03 -13.67
C VAL A 179 21.64 4.60 -13.00
N VAL A 180 21.21 3.36 -13.19
CA VAL A 180 20.00 2.81 -12.55
C VAL A 180 20.19 2.79 -11.05
N GLN A 181 19.21 3.34 -10.32
CA GLN A 181 19.22 3.43 -8.87
C GLN A 181 18.51 2.24 -8.24
N THR A 182 19.04 1.75 -7.13
CA THR A 182 18.34 0.81 -6.25
C THR A 182 17.32 1.55 -5.41
N ALA A 183 16.38 0.81 -4.80
CA ALA A 183 15.35 1.38 -3.92
C ALA A 183 15.87 2.23 -2.74
N GLN A 184 17.17 2.13 -2.43
CA GLN A 184 17.83 2.86 -1.34
C GLN A 184 18.58 4.12 -1.79
N LYS A 185 18.75 4.29 -3.12
CA LYS A 185 19.43 5.44 -3.71
C LYS A 185 18.42 6.21 -4.58
N GLY A 186 18.37 7.50 -4.46
CA GLY A 186 17.45 8.37 -5.19
C GLY A 186 16.93 9.50 -4.31
N PRO A 187 15.94 10.27 -4.77
CA PRO A 187 15.30 11.32 -3.99
C PRO A 187 14.80 10.78 -2.64
N LYS A 188 14.97 11.56 -1.58
CA LYS A 188 14.45 11.19 -0.26
C LYS A 188 12.95 11.03 -0.33
N ARG A 189 12.45 9.89 0.14
CA ARG A 189 11.03 9.59 0.20
C ARG A 189 10.54 9.67 1.64
N TYR A 190 9.47 10.41 1.86
CA TYR A 190 8.81 10.53 3.14
C TYR A 190 7.37 10.02 3.04
N LEU A 191 6.89 9.40 4.12
CA LEU A 191 5.60 8.76 4.21
C LEU A 191 4.85 9.24 5.44
N VAL A 192 3.53 9.43 5.34
CA VAL A 192 2.65 9.67 6.49
C VAL A 192 2.29 8.38 7.24
N TYR A 193 2.63 7.22 6.66
CA TYR A 193 2.38 5.88 7.19
C TYR A 193 3.69 5.08 7.29
N GLY A 194 3.63 3.86 7.86
CA GLY A 194 4.80 2.99 7.99
C GLY A 194 5.72 3.36 9.14
N LEU A 195 7.00 3.00 9.05
CA LEU A 195 7.98 3.21 10.11
C LEU A 195 8.20 4.70 10.38
N ARG A 196 8.34 5.06 11.66
CA ARG A 196 8.54 6.46 12.10
C ARG A 196 9.75 7.13 11.43
N SER A 197 10.82 6.39 11.20
CA SER A 197 12.04 6.88 10.52
C SER A 197 11.83 7.27 9.05
N MET A 198 10.71 6.87 8.45
CA MET A 198 10.36 7.18 7.06
C MET A 198 9.35 8.33 6.95
N ARG A 199 8.91 8.90 8.07
CA ARG A 199 7.94 9.99 8.09
C ARG A 199 8.64 11.33 7.97
N LEU A 200 7.98 12.28 7.31
CA LEU A 200 8.41 13.66 7.29
C LEU A 200 8.18 14.27 8.69
N ALA A 201 9.25 14.75 9.33
CA ALA A 201 9.18 15.23 10.71
C ALA A 201 8.51 16.62 10.84
N ASP A 202 8.70 17.49 9.83
CA ASP A 202 8.45 18.91 9.94
C ASP A 202 7.40 19.46 8.96
N SER A 203 6.69 18.59 8.22
CA SER A 203 5.72 19.00 7.20
C SER A 203 4.61 17.97 7.05
N ASP A 204 3.37 18.43 6.87
CA ASP A 204 2.19 17.61 6.54
C ASP A 204 2.01 17.48 5.01
N ASP A 205 3.06 17.77 4.26
CA ASP A 205 3.04 17.86 2.80
C ASP A 205 3.34 16.50 2.14
N TYR A 206 2.37 15.62 2.18
CA TYR A 206 2.51 14.25 1.66
C TYR A 206 1.81 13.99 0.32
N GLY A 207 1.00 14.92 -0.16
CA GLY A 207 0.17 14.70 -1.34
C GLY A 207 -0.88 13.59 -1.17
N VAL A 208 -1.67 13.37 -2.22
CA VAL A 208 -2.82 12.44 -2.24
C VAL A 208 -2.43 10.99 -1.93
N MET A 209 -1.21 10.57 -2.24
CA MET A 209 -0.73 9.21 -1.98
C MET A 209 -0.19 9.02 -0.55
N GLY A 210 -0.25 10.04 0.32
CA GLY A 210 0.34 9.97 1.65
C GLY A 210 1.86 9.81 1.62
N GLN A 211 2.51 10.23 0.55
CA GLN A 211 3.96 10.19 0.37
C GLN A 211 4.45 11.32 -0.52
N VAL A 212 5.71 11.67 -0.35
CA VAL A 212 6.39 12.70 -1.14
C VAL A 212 7.83 12.26 -1.42
N ALA A 213 8.32 12.53 -2.63
CA ALA A 213 9.72 12.44 -2.98
C ALA A 213 10.31 13.86 -3.02
N VAL A 214 11.31 14.11 -2.19
CA VAL A 214 11.97 15.40 -2.10
C VAL A 214 13.19 15.40 -3.02
N MET A 215 13.15 16.27 -4.02
CA MET A 215 14.28 16.56 -4.89
C MET A 215 15.08 17.70 -4.28
N ASP A 216 16.34 17.43 -3.93
CA ASP A 216 17.23 18.39 -3.32
C ASP A 216 18.62 18.29 -3.97
N SER A 217 18.95 19.29 -4.75
CA SER A 217 20.24 19.37 -5.47
C SER A 217 21.46 19.46 -4.54
N THR A 218 21.26 19.75 -3.24
CA THR A 218 22.35 19.74 -2.24
C THR A 218 22.64 18.33 -1.72
N LEU A 219 21.69 17.41 -1.85
CA LEU A 219 21.80 16.02 -1.37
C LEU A 219 22.29 15.08 -2.47
N VAL A 220 22.29 15.53 -3.70
CA VAL A 220 22.73 14.79 -4.88
C VAL A 220 23.77 15.67 -5.56
N GLU A 221 25.05 15.29 -5.55
CA GLU A 221 26.14 16.10 -6.12
C GLU A 221 25.91 16.34 -7.63
N GLY A 222 25.74 17.63 -7.98
CA GLY A 222 25.53 18.08 -9.35
C GLY A 222 24.07 18.33 -9.72
N SER A 223 23.80 19.07 -10.77
CA SER A 223 22.47 19.26 -11.39
C SER A 223 22.04 17.96 -12.09
N GLU A 224 21.63 16.96 -11.32
CA GLU A 224 21.45 15.63 -11.83
C GLU A 224 20.10 15.46 -12.50
N ASP A 225 20.13 14.80 -13.65
CA ASP A 225 18.94 14.38 -14.38
C ASP A 225 18.40 13.12 -13.73
N ILE A 226 17.31 13.25 -12.97
CA ILE A 226 16.57 12.13 -12.40
C ILE A 226 15.57 11.67 -13.44
N VAL A 227 15.74 10.45 -13.92
CA VAL A 227 14.86 9.88 -14.95
C VAL A 227 14.02 8.77 -14.37
N MET A 228 12.71 8.98 -14.34
CA MET A 228 11.73 7.93 -14.08
C MET A 228 11.43 7.22 -15.40
N ASN A 229 11.85 5.97 -15.49
CA ASN A 229 11.63 5.13 -16.65
C ASN A 229 10.40 4.26 -16.45
N ILE A 230 9.58 4.11 -17.48
CA ILE A 230 8.32 3.39 -17.44
C ILE A 230 8.17 2.52 -18.66
N GLU A 231 7.86 1.23 -18.45
CA GLU A 231 7.52 0.29 -19.52
C GLU A 231 6.52 -0.79 -19.03
N PRO A 232 5.67 -1.35 -19.90
CA PRO A 232 4.75 -2.42 -19.54
C PRO A 232 5.52 -3.72 -19.23
N ILE A 233 5.08 -4.45 -18.20
CA ILE A 233 5.63 -5.78 -17.88
C ILE A 233 5.16 -6.81 -18.93
N ASP A 234 3.88 -6.77 -19.29
CA ASP A 234 3.28 -7.66 -20.27
C ASP A 234 3.19 -6.95 -21.63
N LYS A 235 3.80 -7.55 -22.66
CA LYS A 235 3.74 -7.04 -24.03
C LYS A 235 2.36 -7.23 -24.69
N LYS A 236 1.44 -7.95 -24.07
CA LYS A 236 0.07 -8.08 -24.56
C LYS A 236 -0.63 -6.72 -24.51
N ARG A 237 -1.42 -6.45 -25.53
CA ARG A 237 -2.21 -5.21 -25.59
C ARG A 237 -3.34 -5.28 -24.54
N LYS A 238 -3.09 -4.65 -23.39
CA LYS A 238 -4.07 -4.46 -22.32
C LYS A 238 -4.33 -2.96 -22.14
N PRO A 239 -5.53 -2.54 -21.72
CA PRO A 239 -5.86 -1.13 -21.56
C PRO A 239 -4.86 -0.36 -20.71
N HIS A 240 -4.43 -0.90 -19.59
CA HIS A 240 -3.48 -0.24 -18.69
C HIS A 240 -2.04 -0.15 -19.22
N ASN A 241 -1.71 -0.81 -20.35
CA ASN A 241 -0.37 -0.77 -20.93
C ASN A 241 -0.16 0.44 -21.84
N TYR A 242 -1.17 1.19 -22.18
CA TYR A 242 -1.06 2.39 -23.02
C TYR A 242 -1.74 3.60 -22.39
N PHE A 243 -1.16 4.74 -22.62
CA PHE A 243 -1.61 6.03 -22.12
C PHE A 243 -1.19 7.09 -23.13
N ASN A 244 -1.91 8.20 -23.15
CA ASN A 244 -1.55 9.37 -23.98
C ASN A 244 -1.59 10.67 -23.18
N ARG A 245 -1.74 10.57 -21.85
CA ARG A 245 -1.57 11.70 -20.94
C ARG A 245 -0.70 11.27 -19.76
N VAL A 246 0.31 12.07 -19.46
CA VAL A 246 1.11 12.00 -18.25
C VAL A 246 0.82 13.23 -17.42
N ARG A 247 0.41 13.01 -16.16
CA ARG A 247 0.20 14.08 -15.19
C ARG A 247 1.25 13.98 -14.11
N VAL A 248 1.99 15.06 -13.86
CA VAL A 248 2.98 15.12 -12.78
C VAL A 248 2.45 16.02 -11.68
N LEU A 249 2.42 15.51 -10.45
CA LEU A 249 1.98 16.21 -9.26
C LEU A 249 3.19 16.73 -8.50
N THR A 250 3.27 18.05 -8.32
CA THR A 250 4.41 18.72 -7.68
C THR A 250 3.93 19.80 -6.71
N ASP A 251 4.87 20.40 -5.98
CA ASP A 251 4.62 21.62 -5.22
C ASP A 251 4.05 22.75 -6.11
N SER A 252 3.40 23.70 -5.45
CA SER A 252 3.09 24.98 -6.10
C SER A 252 4.37 25.70 -6.52
N ALA A 253 4.30 26.45 -7.60
CA ALA A 253 5.41 27.11 -8.29
C ALA A 253 6.37 27.96 -7.41
N TYR A 254 6.01 28.26 -6.17
CA TYR A 254 6.85 29.04 -5.25
C TYR A 254 7.95 28.23 -4.55
N ALA A 255 7.80 26.90 -4.47
CA ALA A 255 8.75 26.03 -3.79
C ALA A 255 9.78 25.40 -4.76
N ILE A 256 9.47 25.38 -6.06
CA ILE A 256 10.31 24.73 -7.07
C ILE A 256 11.25 25.78 -7.68
N LYS A 257 12.54 25.62 -7.42
CA LYS A 257 13.58 26.44 -8.06
C LYS A 257 14.30 25.63 -9.14
N ASN A 258 14.42 26.23 -10.34
CA ASN A 258 15.14 25.62 -11.48
C ASN A 258 14.62 24.25 -11.90
N PHE A 259 13.32 24.01 -11.83
CA PHE A 259 12.72 22.74 -12.23
C PHE A 259 12.54 22.69 -13.75
N GLU A 260 13.01 21.61 -14.34
CA GLU A 260 12.77 21.28 -15.74
C GLU A 260 12.17 19.87 -15.79
N LEU A 261 11.06 19.72 -16.51
CA LEU A 261 10.40 18.47 -16.74
C LEU A 261 10.41 18.17 -18.24
N ARG A 262 11.00 17.05 -18.60
CA ARG A 262 11.00 16.55 -19.98
C ARG A 262 10.35 15.17 -20.04
N ILE A 263 9.45 14.97 -20.98
CA ILE A 263 8.85 13.66 -21.23
C ILE A 263 9.22 13.20 -22.61
N LYS A 264 9.89 12.06 -22.70
CA LYS A 264 10.30 11.42 -23.93
C LYS A 264 9.52 10.13 -24.15
N SER A 265 8.91 9.99 -25.31
CA SER A 265 8.25 8.78 -25.77
C SER A 265 8.53 8.54 -27.26
N GLY A 266 9.36 7.55 -27.55
CA GLY A 266 9.92 7.37 -28.90
C GLY A 266 10.70 8.62 -29.35
N ASP A 267 10.36 9.17 -30.50
CA ASP A 267 10.97 10.39 -31.04
C ASP A 267 10.30 11.68 -30.53
N SER A 268 9.19 11.57 -29.78
CA SER A 268 8.48 12.72 -29.22
C SER A 268 9.15 13.19 -27.93
N LEU A 269 9.45 14.48 -27.85
CA LEU A 269 10.01 15.15 -26.68
C LEU A 269 9.14 16.36 -26.31
N ASN A 270 8.55 16.34 -25.11
CA ASN A 270 7.84 17.47 -24.53
C ASN A 270 8.68 18.04 -23.40
N VAL A 271 8.88 19.36 -23.38
CA VAL A 271 9.70 20.05 -22.39
C VAL A 271 8.88 21.17 -21.75
N ILE A 272 8.85 21.23 -20.44
CA ILE A 272 8.29 22.36 -19.67
C ILE A 272 9.36 22.86 -18.70
N LYS A 273 9.57 24.17 -18.67
CA LYS A 273 10.50 24.86 -17.77
C LYS A 273 9.78 25.60 -16.64
N ASN A 274 10.50 25.90 -15.60
CA ASN A 274 10.04 26.49 -14.35
C ASN A 274 9.12 27.74 -14.51
N SER A 275 9.36 28.56 -15.52
CA SER A 275 8.55 29.77 -15.79
C SER A 275 7.10 29.49 -16.21
N GLU A 276 6.82 28.25 -16.59
CA GLU A 276 5.52 27.78 -17.09
C GLU A 276 4.75 26.95 -16.05
N LEU A 277 5.43 26.51 -14.96
CA LEU A 277 4.84 25.71 -13.89
C LEU A 277 4.07 26.62 -12.91
N ARG A 278 2.83 26.94 -13.24
CA ARG A 278 1.95 27.77 -12.38
C ARG A 278 0.92 26.97 -11.58
N ILE A 279 0.88 25.65 -11.76
CA ILE A 279 -0.20 24.79 -11.27
C ILE A 279 0.41 23.59 -10.53
N LYS A 280 -0.25 23.14 -9.47
CA LYS A 280 0.11 21.96 -8.66
C LYS A 280 0.12 20.63 -9.46
N SER A 281 -0.35 20.63 -10.69
CA SER A 281 -0.29 19.49 -11.61
C SER A 281 -0.02 19.96 -13.03
N GLN A 282 0.78 19.18 -13.77
CA GLN A 282 1.10 19.43 -15.19
C GLN A 282 0.70 18.23 -16.03
N ASP A 283 -0.10 18.49 -17.04
CA ASP A 283 -0.56 17.47 -18.01
C ASP A 283 0.24 17.56 -19.30
N PHE A 284 0.78 16.41 -19.74
CA PHE A 284 1.46 16.25 -21.02
C PHE A 284 0.67 15.29 -21.88
N LEU A 285 0.33 15.75 -23.08
CA LEU A 285 -0.28 14.90 -24.09
C LEU A 285 0.82 14.22 -24.90
N LEU A 286 0.68 12.93 -25.08
CA LEU A 286 1.58 12.07 -25.85
C LEU A 286 0.84 11.48 -27.05
N PRO A 287 1.57 10.92 -28.03
CA PRO A 287 0.95 10.18 -29.11
C PRO A 287 0.04 9.06 -28.58
N ASP A 288 -1.05 8.82 -29.30
CA ASP A 288 -1.96 7.71 -28.99
C ASP A 288 -1.21 6.39 -28.97
N SER A 289 -1.60 5.53 -28.02
CA SER A 289 -0.98 4.22 -27.83
C SER A 289 0.47 4.24 -27.31
N THR A 290 0.90 5.31 -26.66
CA THR A 290 2.17 5.34 -25.93
C THR A 290 2.17 4.26 -24.86
N THR A 291 3.23 3.44 -24.81
CA THR A 291 3.39 2.36 -23.82
C THR A 291 4.63 2.53 -22.96
N LYS A 292 5.57 3.38 -23.39
CA LYS A 292 6.84 3.65 -22.72
C LYS A 292 7.09 5.14 -22.67
N CYS A 293 7.64 5.61 -21.56
CA CYS A 293 8.15 6.99 -21.50
C CYS A 293 9.29 7.10 -20.49
N GLU A 294 10.06 8.15 -20.68
CA GLU A 294 11.08 8.64 -19.76
C GLU A 294 10.61 10.00 -19.26
N ILE A 295 10.56 10.17 -17.94
CA ILE A 295 10.20 11.43 -17.28
C ILE A 295 11.44 11.96 -16.60
N HIS A 296 12.00 12.99 -17.19
CA HIS A 296 13.23 13.65 -16.72
C HIS A 296 12.85 14.80 -15.80
N LEU A 297 13.42 14.81 -14.61
CA LEU A 297 13.16 15.77 -13.53
C LEU A 297 14.49 16.39 -13.11
N GLN A 298 14.58 17.71 -13.15
CA GLN A 298 15.74 18.48 -12.65
C GLN A 298 15.25 19.58 -11.71
N GLY A 299 16.08 19.95 -10.74
CA GLY A 299 15.82 21.05 -9.79
C GLY A 299 15.44 20.59 -8.40
N ASN A 300 14.95 21.55 -7.58
CA ASN A 300 14.56 21.32 -6.19
C ASN A 300 13.05 21.40 -6.06
N GLY A 301 12.46 20.56 -5.20
CA GLY A 301 11.03 20.59 -4.91
C GLY A 301 10.47 19.24 -4.53
N ASN A 302 9.17 19.21 -4.27
CA ASN A 302 8.45 18.00 -3.90
C ASN A 302 7.72 17.41 -5.11
N VAL A 303 7.84 16.11 -5.30
CA VAL A 303 7.08 15.34 -6.28
C VAL A 303 6.17 14.38 -5.55
N TYR A 304 4.86 14.55 -5.69
CA TYR A 304 3.85 13.72 -5.03
C TYR A 304 3.49 12.49 -5.83
N GLY A 305 3.76 12.49 -7.13
CA GLY A 305 3.57 11.34 -7.99
C GLY A 305 3.39 11.70 -9.46
N VAL A 306 3.24 10.66 -10.24
CA VAL A 306 3.00 10.71 -11.69
C VAL A 306 1.78 9.86 -12.00
N SER A 307 0.84 10.36 -12.81
CA SER A 307 -0.28 9.58 -13.30
C SER A 307 -0.14 9.30 -14.79
N LEU A 308 -0.30 8.04 -15.16
CA LEU A 308 -0.37 7.58 -16.56
C LEU A 308 -1.82 7.29 -16.89
N GLU A 309 -2.38 8.02 -17.83
CA GLU A 309 -3.82 8.00 -18.06
C GLU A 309 -4.21 8.35 -19.49
N THR A 310 -5.49 8.28 -19.76
CA THR A 310 -6.12 8.80 -20.98
C THR A 310 -7.05 9.96 -20.63
N PRO A 311 -7.34 10.89 -21.56
CA PRO A 311 -8.22 12.02 -21.31
C PRO A 311 -9.68 11.64 -21.02
N THR A 312 -10.10 10.45 -21.43
CA THR A 312 -11.44 9.90 -21.22
C THR A 312 -11.36 8.46 -20.73
N GLY A 313 -12.49 7.90 -20.29
CA GLY A 313 -12.58 6.55 -19.78
C GLY A 313 -12.31 6.45 -18.30
N VAL A 314 -12.16 5.23 -17.80
CA VAL A 314 -11.93 4.96 -16.38
C VAL A 314 -10.44 4.94 -16.02
N ILE A 315 -10.07 5.69 -15.01
CA ILE A 315 -8.73 5.72 -14.42
C ILE A 315 -8.82 5.12 -13.03
N VAL A 316 -7.96 4.14 -12.71
CA VAL A 316 -7.98 3.49 -11.40
C VAL A 316 -6.59 3.56 -10.76
N ASP A 317 -6.51 4.28 -9.67
CA ASP A 317 -5.29 4.42 -8.88
C ASP A 317 -5.17 3.30 -7.85
N ASN A 318 -3.97 2.79 -7.65
CA ASN A 318 -3.63 1.88 -6.58
C ASN A 318 -2.67 2.56 -5.61
N ILE A 319 -3.13 2.82 -4.39
CA ILE A 319 -2.34 3.53 -3.36
C ILE A 319 -2.15 2.60 -2.16
N PRO A 320 -1.16 1.71 -2.20
CA PRO A 320 -0.85 0.81 -1.10
C PRO A 320 -0.09 1.54 0.01
N MET A 321 -0.54 1.35 1.23
CA MET A 321 0.02 1.92 2.45
C MET A 321 0.34 0.78 3.42
N ARG A 322 1.48 0.12 3.24
CA ARG A 322 1.89 -1.04 4.05
C ARG A 322 1.83 -0.74 5.55
N GLY A 323 1.19 -1.63 6.32
CA GLY A 323 1.04 -1.50 7.76
C GLY A 323 0.09 -0.39 8.22
N CYS A 324 -0.54 0.32 7.28
CA CYS A 324 -1.49 1.37 7.62
C CYS A 324 -2.83 0.79 8.06
N SER A 325 -3.38 1.33 9.13
CA SER A 325 -4.72 0.99 9.59
C SER A 325 -5.81 1.95 9.09
N GLY A 326 -5.47 2.93 8.23
CA GLY A 326 -6.42 3.89 7.66
C GLY A 326 -6.59 5.18 8.49
N ASN A 327 -5.62 5.52 9.34
CA ASN A 327 -5.67 6.66 10.26
C ASN A 327 -4.81 7.85 9.81
N ILE A 328 -4.67 8.06 8.50
CA ILE A 328 -3.68 9.01 7.96
C ILE A 328 -4.27 10.22 7.24
N PHE A 329 -5.52 10.14 6.76
CA PHE A 329 -6.05 11.16 5.84
C PHE A 329 -6.15 12.53 6.48
N THR A 330 -6.49 12.61 7.77
CA THR A 330 -6.51 13.88 8.53
C THR A 330 -5.12 14.52 8.74
N LYS A 331 -4.06 13.83 8.34
CA LYS A 331 -2.68 14.33 8.36
C LYS A 331 -2.21 14.82 6.99
N ILE A 332 -3.05 14.73 5.98
CA ILE A 332 -2.79 15.24 4.63
C ILE A 332 -3.59 16.53 4.48
N ASP A 333 -2.99 17.54 3.88
CA ASP A 333 -3.64 18.83 3.68
C ASP A 333 -4.97 18.67 2.90
N SER A 334 -6.04 19.25 3.44
CA SER A 334 -7.38 19.15 2.87
C SER A 334 -7.50 19.82 1.51
N THR A 335 -6.74 20.87 1.26
CA THR A 335 -6.74 21.59 -0.01
C THR A 335 -6.10 20.72 -1.09
N GLN A 336 -4.99 20.06 -0.78
CA GLN A 336 -4.34 19.12 -1.70
C GLN A 336 -5.27 17.97 -2.09
N LEU A 337 -5.95 17.35 -1.12
CA LEU A 337 -6.91 16.29 -1.38
C LEU A 337 -8.10 16.78 -2.21
N SER A 338 -8.68 17.92 -1.82
CA SER A 338 -9.87 18.47 -2.49
C SER A 338 -9.57 18.90 -3.92
N ASP A 339 -8.45 19.56 -4.14
CA ASP A 339 -8.00 19.98 -5.47
C ASP A 339 -7.79 18.75 -6.36
N PHE A 340 -7.06 17.75 -5.87
CA PHE A 340 -6.83 16.52 -6.65
C PHE A 340 -8.14 15.83 -7.01
N TYR A 341 -9.03 15.57 -6.05
CA TYR A 341 -10.27 14.85 -6.31
C TYR A 341 -11.20 15.62 -7.26
N ARG A 342 -11.23 16.95 -7.16
CA ARG A 342 -12.02 17.81 -8.06
C ARG A 342 -11.44 17.84 -9.47
N GLU A 343 -10.14 18.14 -9.60
CA GLU A 343 -9.47 18.33 -10.90
C GLU A 343 -9.34 17.05 -11.70
N THR A 344 -9.27 15.91 -11.01
CA THR A 344 -9.17 14.61 -11.67
C THR A 344 -10.49 13.91 -11.87
N ASN A 345 -11.61 14.58 -11.57
CA ASN A 345 -12.97 14.02 -11.63
C ASN A 345 -13.09 12.69 -10.87
N THR A 346 -12.58 12.65 -9.63
CA THR A 346 -12.69 11.46 -8.77
C THR A 346 -14.15 11.22 -8.40
N ARG A 347 -14.66 10.00 -8.68
CA ARG A 347 -16.06 9.61 -8.50
C ARG A 347 -16.26 8.44 -7.55
N LEU A 348 -15.19 7.66 -7.31
CA LEU A 348 -15.20 6.60 -6.31
C LEU A 348 -13.90 6.62 -5.52
N ILE A 349 -14.03 6.56 -4.20
CA ILE A 349 -12.90 6.36 -3.27
C ILE A 349 -13.13 5.04 -2.56
N ILE A 350 -12.22 4.08 -2.75
CA ILE A 350 -12.23 2.78 -2.10
C ILE A 350 -11.24 2.83 -0.93
N LEU A 351 -11.69 2.43 0.26
CA LEU A 351 -10.90 2.37 1.48
C LEU A 351 -10.84 0.92 1.96
N GLN A 352 -9.65 0.31 1.96
CA GLN A 352 -9.44 -1.08 2.36
C GLN A 352 -8.48 -1.14 3.55
N PHE A 353 -9.02 -1.04 4.75
CA PHE A 353 -8.26 -0.99 5.99
C PHE A 353 -8.92 -1.77 7.12
N GLY A 354 -8.21 -1.91 8.25
CA GLY A 354 -8.72 -2.50 9.49
C GLY A 354 -7.99 -3.78 9.87
N GLY A 355 -7.46 -4.53 8.90
CA GLY A 355 -6.75 -5.78 9.15
C GLY A 355 -5.58 -5.62 10.12
N ASN A 356 -4.78 -4.56 9.94
CA ASN A 356 -3.60 -4.30 10.78
C ASN A 356 -3.89 -3.98 12.26
N MET A 357 -5.14 -3.73 12.63
CA MET A 357 -5.51 -3.53 14.04
C MET A 357 -5.77 -4.85 14.78
N ILE A 358 -6.11 -5.90 14.06
CA ILE A 358 -6.60 -7.15 14.66
C ILE A 358 -5.49 -7.88 15.45
N PRO A 359 -4.28 -8.07 14.92
CA PRO A 359 -3.21 -8.75 15.66
C PRO A 359 -2.67 -7.96 16.87
N GLN A 360 -3.01 -6.66 16.96
CA GLN A 360 -2.45 -5.77 17.99
C GLN A 360 -3.21 -5.79 19.30
N THR A 361 -4.38 -6.41 19.34
CA THR A 361 -5.22 -6.42 20.55
C THR A 361 -6.14 -7.62 20.60
N GLU A 362 -6.34 -8.16 21.80
CA GLU A 362 -7.38 -9.12 22.10
C GLU A 362 -8.64 -8.45 22.68
N ASN A 363 -8.60 -7.12 22.88
CA ASN A 363 -9.68 -6.37 23.53
C ASN A 363 -10.68 -5.82 22.51
N PRO A 364 -11.94 -6.30 22.48
CA PRO A 364 -12.98 -5.80 21.60
C PRO A 364 -13.27 -4.30 21.76
N SER A 365 -13.07 -3.75 22.96
CA SER A 365 -13.28 -2.32 23.22
C SER A 365 -12.29 -1.45 22.45
N THR A 366 -11.04 -1.88 22.33
CA THR A 366 -10.01 -1.20 21.52
C THR A 366 -10.45 -1.14 20.05
N ILE A 367 -10.88 -2.27 19.48
CA ILE A 367 -11.39 -2.33 18.11
C ILE A 367 -12.61 -1.42 17.92
N SER A 368 -13.58 -1.49 18.85
CA SER A 368 -14.80 -0.66 18.71
C SER A 368 -14.52 0.84 18.89
N GLY A 369 -13.58 1.21 19.76
CA GLY A 369 -13.11 2.59 19.92
C GLY A 369 -12.45 3.10 18.64
N TYR A 370 -11.55 2.31 18.07
CA TYR A 370 -10.88 2.62 16.82
C TYR A 370 -11.85 2.84 15.65
N VAL A 371 -12.82 1.95 15.44
CA VAL A 371 -13.81 2.09 14.38
C VAL A 371 -14.67 3.33 14.58
N ARG A 372 -15.20 3.53 15.82
CA ARG A 372 -16.12 4.63 16.11
C ARG A 372 -15.49 6.02 16.06
N SER A 373 -14.25 6.16 16.49
CA SER A 373 -13.57 7.46 16.53
C SER A 373 -12.66 7.65 15.34
N THR A 374 -11.64 6.83 15.22
CA THR A 374 -10.56 7.04 14.25
C THR A 374 -11.03 6.85 12.81
N LEU A 375 -11.51 5.67 12.43
CA LEU A 375 -11.91 5.42 11.04
C LEU A 375 -13.08 6.28 10.60
N ARG A 376 -14.05 6.51 11.47
CA ARG A 376 -15.18 7.40 11.18
C ARG A 376 -14.73 8.82 10.89
N GLN A 377 -13.76 9.34 11.66
CA GLN A 377 -13.18 10.67 11.41
C GLN A 377 -12.50 10.74 10.04
N GLN A 378 -11.73 9.71 9.66
CA GLN A 378 -11.09 9.65 8.36
C GLN A 378 -12.09 9.67 7.21
N ILE A 379 -13.15 8.88 7.31
CA ILE A 379 -14.24 8.83 6.30
C ILE A 379 -14.90 10.20 6.14
N ARG A 380 -15.23 10.86 7.24
CA ARG A 380 -15.83 12.20 7.22
C ARG A 380 -14.90 13.24 6.61
N TYR A 381 -13.60 13.14 6.90
CA TYR A 381 -12.59 14.01 6.32
C TYR A 381 -12.50 13.83 4.80
N ILE A 382 -12.41 12.59 4.32
CA ILE A 382 -12.40 12.29 2.89
C ILE A 382 -13.68 12.77 2.21
N ARG A 383 -14.85 12.56 2.83
CA ARG A 383 -16.12 13.05 2.29
C ARG A 383 -16.15 14.56 2.15
N ALA A 384 -15.60 15.29 3.13
CA ALA A 384 -15.49 16.75 3.05
C ALA A 384 -14.56 17.19 1.90
N CYS A 385 -13.48 16.46 1.66
CA CYS A 385 -12.54 16.75 0.56
C CYS A 385 -13.08 16.33 -0.83
N ALA A 386 -13.99 15.34 -0.89
CA ALA A 386 -14.51 14.77 -2.14
C ALA A 386 -16.04 14.62 -2.12
N PRO A 387 -16.81 15.71 -1.98
CA PRO A 387 -18.29 15.63 -1.84
C PRO A 387 -18.97 15.04 -3.10
N GLN A 388 -18.30 15.08 -4.25
CA GLN A 388 -18.79 14.53 -5.51
C GLN A 388 -18.53 13.01 -5.66
N ALA A 389 -17.73 12.40 -4.79
CA ALA A 389 -17.33 11.00 -4.90
C ALA A 389 -18.16 10.09 -3.98
N SER A 390 -18.54 8.93 -4.49
CA SER A 390 -18.99 7.82 -3.66
C SER A 390 -17.83 7.23 -2.85
N ILE A 391 -18.12 6.69 -1.68
CA ILE A 391 -17.13 6.00 -0.85
C ILE A 391 -17.54 4.54 -0.69
N LEU A 392 -16.62 3.62 -0.95
CA LEU A 392 -16.73 2.20 -0.68
C LEU A 392 -15.71 1.80 0.38
N PHE A 393 -16.16 1.24 1.48
CA PHE A 393 -15.27 0.63 2.47
C PHE A 393 -15.22 -0.89 2.29
N ILE A 394 -14.02 -1.44 2.16
CA ILE A 394 -13.77 -2.88 2.09
C ILE A 394 -13.27 -3.33 3.46
N GLY A 395 -14.00 -4.28 4.07
CA GLY A 395 -13.63 -4.88 5.34
C GLY A 395 -12.37 -5.76 5.23
N PRO A 396 -11.79 -6.19 6.37
CA PRO A 396 -10.60 -7.02 6.37
C PRO A 396 -10.86 -8.37 5.68
N SER A 397 -9.78 -8.97 5.15
CA SER A 397 -9.78 -10.39 4.81
C SER A 397 -9.95 -11.24 6.07
N ASP A 398 -10.30 -12.53 5.89
CA ASP A 398 -9.99 -13.49 6.93
C ASP A 398 -8.46 -13.53 7.11
N MET A 399 -8.03 -13.70 8.34
CA MET A 399 -6.63 -13.88 8.74
C MET A 399 -6.59 -14.94 9.82
N SER A 400 -5.56 -15.78 9.83
CA SER A 400 -5.47 -16.85 10.81
C SER A 400 -4.26 -16.73 11.72
N THR A 401 -4.44 -17.21 12.94
CA THR A 401 -3.39 -17.32 13.96
C THR A 401 -3.42 -18.71 14.57
N ASN A 402 -2.34 -19.10 15.23
CA ASN A 402 -2.27 -20.38 15.91
C ASN A 402 -2.92 -20.26 17.29
N ILE A 403 -3.97 -21.04 17.53
CA ILE A 403 -4.63 -21.20 18.83
C ILE A 403 -4.59 -22.68 19.18
N ASP A 404 -3.94 -23.02 20.27
CA ASP A 404 -3.80 -24.39 20.78
C ASP A 404 -3.30 -25.42 19.71
N GLY A 405 -2.35 -24.97 18.89
CA GLY A 405 -1.73 -25.80 17.86
C GLY A 405 -2.52 -25.87 16.54
N GLN A 406 -3.63 -25.16 16.41
CA GLN A 406 -4.44 -25.13 15.19
C GLN A 406 -4.51 -23.72 14.61
N MET A 407 -4.29 -23.61 13.28
CA MET A 407 -4.52 -22.37 12.56
C MET A 407 -6.02 -22.11 12.46
N THR A 408 -6.48 -20.97 12.92
CA THR A 408 -7.88 -20.56 12.90
C THR A 408 -7.99 -19.03 12.75
N THR A 409 -9.15 -18.55 12.32
CA THR A 409 -9.43 -17.11 12.21
C THR A 409 -9.11 -16.38 13.52
N TYR A 410 -8.42 -15.25 13.43
CA TYR A 410 -8.27 -14.33 14.57
C TYR A 410 -9.65 -14.00 15.15
N PRO A 411 -9.85 -14.14 16.47
CA PRO A 411 -11.18 -14.00 17.09
C PRO A 411 -11.89 -12.68 16.81
N LEU A 412 -11.12 -11.60 16.60
CA LEU A 412 -11.68 -10.27 16.37
C LEU A 412 -11.95 -9.92 14.89
N VAL A 413 -11.59 -10.78 13.92
CA VAL A 413 -11.90 -10.54 12.49
C VAL A 413 -13.40 -10.43 12.24
N PRO A 414 -14.25 -11.39 12.64
CA PRO A 414 -15.70 -11.28 12.42
C PRO A 414 -16.33 -10.11 13.17
N TYR A 415 -15.78 -9.74 14.32
CA TYR A 415 -16.24 -8.60 15.10
C TYR A 415 -15.91 -7.27 14.40
N MET A 416 -14.69 -7.10 13.92
CA MET A 416 -14.25 -5.94 13.15
C MET A 416 -15.12 -5.78 11.90
N ASP A 417 -15.33 -6.84 11.13
CA ASP A 417 -16.14 -6.83 9.92
C ASP A 417 -17.57 -6.30 10.19
N LYS A 418 -18.22 -6.82 11.23
CA LYS A 418 -19.56 -6.36 11.63
C LYS A 418 -19.57 -4.90 12.10
N LEU A 419 -18.56 -4.45 12.83
CA LEU A 419 -18.44 -3.06 13.26
C LEU A 419 -18.26 -2.11 12.08
N LEU A 420 -17.43 -2.48 11.11
CA LEU A 420 -17.20 -1.70 9.89
C LEU A 420 -18.48 -1.64 9.05
N LYS A 421 -19.19 -2.75 8.88
CA LYS A 421 -20.48 -2.78 8.18
C LYS A 421 -21.51 -1.86 8.86
N LYS A 422 -21.58 -1.88 10.19
CA LYS A 422 -22.45 -0.98 10.95
C LYS A 422 -22.06 0.47 10.77
N MET A 423 -20.77 0.80 10.91
CA MET A 423 -20.25 2.15 10.69
C MET A 423 -20.55 2.66 9.29
N ALA A 424 -20.35 1.83 8.26
CA ALA A 424 -20.63 2.20 6.88
C ALA A 424 -22.11 2.54 6.66
N ALA A 425 -23.03 1.77 7.25
CA ALA A 425 -24.46 2.06 7.22
C ALA A 425 -24.80 3.39 7.92
N GLU A 426 -24.21 3.65 9.08
CA GLU A 426 -24.40 4.91 9.84
C GLU A 426 -23.82 6.12 9.09
N GLU A 427 -22.70 5.95 8.37
CA GLU A 427 -22.09 6.99 7.57
C GLU A 427 -22.65 7.05 6.14
N GLN A 428 -23.60 6.22 5.77
CA GLN A 428 -24.21 6.17 4.42
C GLN A 428 -23.16 6.02 3.31
N ILE A 429 -22.28 5.04 3.46
CA ILE A 429 -21.29 4.62 2.46
C ILE A 429 -21.47 3.15 2.10
N ALA A 430 -20.99 2.76 0.93
CA ALA A 430 -21.00 1.37 0.53
C ALA A 430 -20.04 0.53 1.38
N TYR A 431 -20.39 -0.72 1.61
CA TYR A 431 -19.55 -1.68 2.34
C TYR A 431 -19.54 -3.03 1.65
N TRP A 432 -18.35 -3.57 1.49
CA TRP A 432 -18.14 -4.94 1.00
C TRP A 432 -17.32 -5.72 2.01
N SER A 433 -17.86 -6.85 2.48
CA SER A 433 -17.16 -7.75 3.39
C SER A 433 -16.25 -8.68 2.61
N MET A 434 -14.93 -8.44 2.68
CA MET A 434 -13.95 -9.36 2.10
C MET A 434 -13.92 -10.67 2.89
N TYR A 435 -14.10 -10.62 4.20
CA TYR A 435 -14.23 -11.78 5.08
C TYR A 435 -15.34 -12.72 4.59
N ASP A 436 -16.54 -12.21 4.34
CA ASP A 436 -17.67 -13.02 3.84
C ASP A 436 -17.40 -13.53 2.42
N ALA A 437 -16.82 -12.69 1.56
CA ALA A 437 -16.49 -13.04 0.18
C ALA A 437 -15.44 -14.18 0.09
N MET A 438 -14.57 -14.32 1.09
CA MET A 438 -13.64 -15.45 1.21
C MET A 438 -14.30 -16.74 1.69
N GLY A 439 -15.44 -16.65 2.36
CA GLY A 439 -16.16 -17.79 2.94
C GLY A 439 -16.22 -17.80 4.46
N GLY A 440 -15.95 -16.65 5.10
CA GLY A 440 -16.08 -16.47 6.55
C GLY A 440 -15.01 -17.19 7.37
N LYS A 441 -15.39 -17.65 8.54
CA LYS A 441 -14.49 -18.28 9.52
C LYS A 441 -13.66 -19.41 8.89
N ASP A 442 -12.38 -19.43 9.21
CA ASP A 442 -11.36 -20.40 8.76
C ASP A 442 -11.21 -20.47 7.22
N SER A 443 -11.69 -19.44 6.51
CA SER A 443 -11.52 -19.38 5.06
C SER A 443 -10.06 -19.16 4.68
N MET A 444 -9.27 -18.41 5.46
CA MET A 444 -7.87 -18.20 5.18
C MET A 444 -7.08 -19.52 5.19
N VAL A 445 -7.37 -20.44 6.12
CA VAL A 445 -6.74 -21.76 6.16
C VAL A 445 -7.00 -22.50 4.85
N ARG A 446 -8.28 -22.57 4.44
CA ARG A 446 -8.66 -23.20 3.16
C ARG A 446 -8.02 -22.49 1.95
N TRP A 447 -7.84 -21.19 2.01
CA TRP A 447 -7.21 -20.42 0.94
C TRP A 447 -5.73 -20.72 0.82
N VAL A 448 -5.02 -20.91 1.94
CA VAL A 448 -3.62 -21.37 1.94
C VAL A 448 -3.51 -22.76 1.33
N GLU A 449 -4.33 -23.71 1.78
CA GLU A 449 -4.37 -25.08 1.26
C GLU A 449 -4.63 -25.14 -0.25
N ASN A 450 -5.44 -24.21 -0.78
CA ASN A 450 -5.77 -24.12 -2.20
C ASN A 450 -4.82 -23.18 -3.00
N GLY A 451 -3.72 -22.73 -2.41
CA GLY A 451 -2.75 -21.86 -3.06
C GLY A 451 -3.26 -20.45 -3.39
N LEU A 452 -4.34 -20.01 -2.75
CA LEU A 452 -4.93 -18.68 -2.91
C LEU A 452 -4.36 -17.67 -1.92
N ALA A 453 -3.74 -18.11 -0.82
CA ALA A 453 -3.05 -17.28 0.16
C ALA A 453 -1.65 -17.81 0.43
N GLY A 454 -0.78 -16.96 0.98
CA GLY A 454 0.57 -17.30 1.41
C GLY A 454 0.58 -18.09 2.71
N SER A 455 1.71 -18.73 3.03
CA SER A 455 1.93 -19.47 4.27
C SER A 455 1.94 -18.57 5.52
N ASP A 456 1.94 -17.26 5.35
CA ASP A 456 1.77 -16.29 6.43
C ASP A 456 0.30 -16.16 6.91
N TYR A 457 -0.63 -16.84 6.26
CA TYR A 457 -2.06 -16.83 6.58
C TYR A 457 -2.70 -15.43 6.66
N VAL A 458 -2.12 -14.46 5.93
CA VAL A 458 -2.55 -13.08 5.86
C VAL A 458 -2.67 -12.61 4.41
N HIS A 459 -1.62 -12.75 3.61
CA HIS A 459 -1.55 -12.15 2.29
C HIS A 459 -1.95 -13.11 1.17
N PHE A 460 -2.66 -12.58 0.18
CA PHE A 460 -3.06 -13.34 -1.00
C PHE A 460 -1.91 -13.63 -1.95
N THR A 461 -1.92 -14.82 -2.53
CA THR A 461 -1.15 -15.10 -3.75
C THR A 461 -1.74 -14.32 -4.93
N ARG A 462 -1.07 -14.38 -6.08
CA ARG A 462 -1.61 -13.80 -7.32
C ARG A 462 -2.98 -14.40 -7.69
N ALA A 463 -3.17 -15.69 -7.50
CA ALA A 463 -4.43 -16.38 -7.78
C ALA A 463 -5.55 -15.90 -6.84
N GLY A 464 -5.26 -15.79 -5.53
CA GLY A 464 -6.23 -15.31 -4.54
C GLY A 464 -6.61 -13.85 -4.77
N ALA A 465 -5.63 -12.98 -5.02
CA ALA A 465 -5.90 -11.58 -5.32
C ALA A 465 -6.76 -11.40 -6.58
N ASN A 466 -6.51 -12.18 -7.63
CA ASN A 466 -7.36 -12.20 -8.83
C ASN A 466 -8.79 -12.69 -8.52
N ASN A 467 -8.94 -13.67 -7.63
CA ASN A 467 -10.25 -14.16 -7.20
C ASN A 467 -11.03 -13.06 -6.47
N ILE A 468 -10.40 -12.42 -5.47
CA ILE A 468 -11.00 -11.31 -4.71
C ILE A 468 -11.34 -10.14 -5.62
N GLY A 469 -10.42 -9.72 -6.50
CA GLY A 469 -10.68 -8.64 -7.44
C GLY A 469 -11.87 -8.90 -8.37
N LYS A 470 -12.04 -10.15 -8.84
CA LYS A 470 -13.21 -10.56 -9.63
C LYS A 470 -14.51 -10.51 -8.82
N LYS A 471 -14.50 -11.02 -7.59
CA LYS A 471 -15.66 -10.99 -6.70
C LYS A 471 -16.08 -9.55 -6.38
N LEU A 472 -15.11 -8.69 -6.08
CA LEU A 472 -15.36 -7.28 -5.81
C LEU A 472 -15.93 -6.56 -7.04
N TYR A 473 -15.32 -6.75 -8.20
CA TYR A 473 -15.82 -6.17 -9.46
C TYR A 473 -17.27 -6.60 -9.74
N ASN A 474 -17.55 -7.89 -9.66
CA ASN A 474 -18.90 -8.41 -9.91
C ASN A 474 -19.92 -7.82 -8.92
N TRP A 475 -19.57 -7.72 -7.64
CA TRP A 475 -20.45 -7.12 -6.64
C TRP A 475 -20.73 -5.64 -6.93
N ILE A 476 -19.74 -4.88 -7.40
CA ILE A 476 -19.94 -3.48 -7.79
C ILE A 476 -20.87 -3.39 -9.01
N GLU A 477 -20.61 -4.16 -10.06
CA GLU A 477 -21.41 -4.13 -11.31
C GLU A 477 -22.85 -4.64 -11.13
N GLU A 478 -23.09 -5.59 -10.21
CA GLU A 478 -24.46 -6.05 -9.87
C GLU A 478 -25.30 -4.94 -9.23
N GLY A 479 -24.70 -3.88 -8.70
CA GLY A 479 -25.40 -2.71 -8.13
C GLY A 479 -25.84 -1.69 -9.16
N GLU A 480 -25.32 -1.78 -10.42
CA GLU A 480 -25.66 -0.91 -11.52
C GLU A 480 -27.03 -1.28 -12.17
N ARG A 481 -27.52 -2.51 -11.93
CA ARG A 481 -28.77 -3.05 -12.48
C ARG A 481 -29.89 -2.91 -11.45
#